data_b5deed2ba61d9149f2c4f455791da69a
#
_entry.id   b5deed2ba61d9149f2c4f455791da69a
#
_cell.length_a   1.000
_cell.length_b   1.000
_cell.length_c   1.000
_cell.angle_alpha   90.00
_cell.angle_beta   90.00
_cell.angle_gamma   90.00
#
_symmetry.space_group_name_H-M   'P 1'
#
loop_
_entity.id
_entity.type
_entity.pdbx_description
1 polymer ?
#
loop_
_entity_poly.entity_id
_entity_poly.type
_entity_poly.pdbx_seq_one_letter_code
_entity_poly.pdbx_strand_id
1 'polypeptide(L)'
;MSVFSLSNLKKTWYYLQKNGIRNAVWAVLERIGQEQEVYTWQEPDEKTLSFQREHSASLRISIVVPAYRTKKEHLEAMLNSVSRQSYPHWELIVADAGGTAESVQAWAKKNGICLREAADASNLAEWKDQSIVLCTLSENKGISANTNAGIELAAGDAVGLLDHDDLLTANALWEMADCLEKEKKRGKQKLVLFSDEDKCDGAASRFYEPNFKPDFDGELLLTNNYICHFTVIETAFLKELKLRSGFDGAQDYDLMLRAYAAGGQFVHVPKVLYHWRCHEASTASNPQSKRYAYEAGQRALEDYCLRKGWKATVSGLKHLGFYREDYEDSVFCQRPEIGIWAKPLPGGRDIFGIRHPKGFLVSGLYENDGSMRYAGLRKGYSGPMHRAVLQQSAPTADLRSMEVCSALKERYAQTIAELKEACQGLPTAAQETKILQKSMEFCKEATVAGYGILWDPQA
;
A
#
# COMPACT_ATOMS: atom_id res chain seq x y z
N MET A 1 -6.83 -22.92 10.50
CA MET A 1 -5.97 -23.76 9.59
C MET A 1 -5.02 -24.57 10.41
N SER A 2 -4.75 -25.85 10.01
CA SER A 2 -3.69 -26.62 10.68
C SER A 2 -2.36 -25.89 10.51
N VAL A 3 -1.68 -25.63 11.63
CA VAL A 3 -0.33 -25.03 11.68
C VAL A 3 0.68 -25.86 10.87
N PHE A 4 0.35 -27.10 10.57
CA PHE A 4 1.16 -28.12 9.91
C PHE A 4 0.76 -28.41 8.44
N SER A 5 0.45 -27.42 7.64
CA SER A 5 0.30 -27.63 6.20
C SER A 5 1.68 -27.70 5.51
N LEU A 6 1.80 -28.51 4.43
CA LEU A 6 3.04 -28.65 3.66
C LEU A 6 3.54 -27.29 3.11
N SER A 7 2.62 -26.37 2.78
CA SER A 7 2.96 -25.01 2.34
C SER A 7 3.56 -24.19 3.48
N ASN A 8 3.04 -24.34 4.70
CA ASN A 8 3.57 -23.67 5.89
C ASN A 8 4.94 -24.20 6.27
N LEU A 9 5.19 -25.49 6.12
CA LEU A 9 6.50 -26.10 6.35
C LEU A 9 7.56 -25.57 5.37
N LYS A 10 7.22 -25.43 4.07
CA LYS A 10 8.13 -24.86 3.07
C LYS A 10 8.43 -23.38 3.36
N LYS A 11 7.40 -22.59 3.71
CA LYS A 11 7.58 -21.19 4.12
C LYS A 11 8.43 -21.04 5.37
N THR A 12 8.20 -21.90 6.37
CA THR A 12 8.98 -21.91 7.62
C THR A 12 10.43 -22.30 7.38
N TRP A 13 10.68 -23.32 6.53
CA TRP A 13 12.04 -23.75 6.17
C TRP A 13 12.80 -22.64 5.44
N TYR A 14 12.18 -21.98 4.48
CA TYR A 14 12.77 -20.84 3.78
C TYR A 14 13.08 -19.69 4.73
N TYR A 15 12.15 -19.37 5.63
CA TYR A 15 12.33 -18.33 6.62
C TYR A 15 13.48 -18.65 7.58
N LEU A 16 13.61 -19.91 7.95
CA LEU A 16 14.70 -20.45 8.80
C LEU A 16 16.07 -20.31 8.11
N GLN A 17 16.15 -20.70 6.85
CA GLN A 17 17.40 -20.58 6.08
C GLN A 17 17.83 -19.12 5.90
N LYS A 18 16.89 -18.21 5.67
CA LYS A 18 17.19 -16.81 5.41
C LYS A 18 17.43 -15.99 6.68
N ASN A 19 16.72 -16.26 7.75
CA ASN A 19 16.65 -15.41 8.94
C ASN A 19 17.23 -16.07 10.21
N GLY A 20 17.65 -17.33 10.12
CA GLY A 20 18.19 -18.10 11.24
C GLY A 20 17.13 -18.59 12.26
N ILE A 21 17.52 -19.58 13.05
CA ILE A 21 16.64 -20.28 14.00
C ILE A 21 15.99 -19.32 15.02
N ARG A 22 16.73 -18.36 15.54
CA ARG A 22 16.25 -17.43 16.56
C ARG A 22 15.08 -16.59 16.07
N ASN A 23 15.17 -16.05 14.85
CA ASN A 23 14.11 -15.24 14.26
C ASN A 23 12.90 -16.09 13.84
N ALA A 24 13.13 -17.34 13.44
CA ALA A 24 12.05 -18.28 13.14
C ALA A 24 11.25 -18.66 14.40
N VAL A 25 11.94 -18.92 15.53
CA VAL A 25 11.27 -19.17 16.82
C VAL A 25 10.44 -17.98 17.26
N TRP A 26 10.98 -16.76 17.20
CA TRP A 26 10.23 -15.56 17.53
C TRP A 26 9.01 -15.39 16.63
N ALA A 27 9.15 -15.63 15.32
CA ALA A 27 8.04 -15.58 14.39
C ALA A 27 6.92 -16.60 14.68
N VAL A 28 7.28 -17.76 15.25
CA VAL A 28 6.32 -18.78 15.69
C VAL A 28 5.65 -18.36 17.01
N LEU A 29 6.42 -17.87 17.99
CA LEU A 29 5.89 -17.40 19.27
C LEU A 29 4.93 -16.24 19.12
N GLU A 30 5.23 -15.27 18.24
CA GLU A 30 4.30 -14.18 17.89
C GLU A 30 3.00 -14.69 17.27
N ARG A 31 3.07 -15.76 16.47
CA ARG A 31 1.88 -16.38 15.87
C ARG A 31 0.99 -17.10 16.90
N ILE A 32 1.61 -17.70 17.91
CA ILE A 32 0.89 -18.44 18.96
C ILE A 32 0.31 -17.49 20.00
N GLY A 33 0.97 -16.37 20.29
CA GLY A 33 0.54 -15.38 21.28
C GLY A 33 -0.51 -14.36 20.79
N GLN A 34 -0.87 -14.37 19.52
CA GLN A 34 -1.94 -13.54 19.01
C GLN A 34 -3.27 -14.25 19.24
N GLU A 35 -4.12 -13.70 20.10
CA GLU A 35 -5.55 -13.99 20.05
C GLU A 35 -6.03 -13.68 18.64
N GLN A 36 -6.36 -14.73 17.88
CA GLN A 36 -6.91 -14.56 16.55
C GLN A 36 -8.35 -14.10 16.73
N GLU A 37 -8.60 -12.80 16.68
CA GLU A 37 -9.92 -12.33 16.29
C GLU A 37 -10.25 -12.97 14.95
N VAL A 38 -11.32 -13.75 14.91
CA VAL A 38 -11.74 -14.43 13.68
C VAL A 38 -12.30 -13.35 12.75
N TYR A 39 -11.49 -12.93 11.79
CA TYR A 39 -11.97 -12.05 10.75
C TYR A 39 -13.07 -12.78 9.96
N THR A 40 -14.21 -12.13 9.85
CA THR A 40 -15.34 -12.58 9.04
C THR A 40 -15.75 -11.43 8.14
N TRP A 41 -15.58 -11.60 6.86
CA TRP A 41 -16.10 -10.66 5.87
C TRP A 41 -17.62 -10.71 5.85
N GLN A 42 -18.24 -9.55 5.81
CA GLN A 42 -19.69 -9.41 5.64
C GLN A 42 -19.95 -8.49 4.46
N GLU A 43 -20.68 -8.98 3.49
CA GLU A 43 -21.16 -8.19 2.36
C GLU A 43 -22.07 -7.06 2.91
N PRO A 44 -22.04 -5.85 2.33
CA PRO A 44 -22.99 -4.80 2.67
C PRO A 44 -24.43 -5.28 2.48
N ASP A 45 -25.31 -4.93 3.42
CA ASP A 45 -26.72 -5.32 3.36
C ASP A 45 -27.45 -4.62 2.19
N GLU A 46 -28.56 -5.22 1.74
CA GLU A 46 -29.32 -4.72 0.60
C GLU A 46 -29.90 -3.31 0.84
N LYS A 47 -30.14 -2.93 2.07
CA LYS A 47 -30.58 -1.57 2.42
C LYS A 47 -29.49 -0.55 2.12
N THR A 48 -28.25 -0.88 2.49
CA THR A 48 -27.06 -0.07 2.17
C THR A 48 -26.85 0.03 0.66
N LEU A 49 -26.89 -1.11 -0.04
CA LEU A 49 -26.69 -1.12 -1.50
C LEU A 49 -27.79 -0.37 -2.25
N SER A 50 -29.07 -0.46 -1.80
CA SER A 50 -30.18 0.30 -2.39
C SER A 50 -30.01 1.79 -2.17
N PHE A 51 -29.66 2.20 -0.95
CA PHE A 51 -29.32 3.59 -0.67
C PHE A 51 -28.22 4.13 -1.57
N GLN A 52 -27.17 3.34 -1.78
CA GLN A 52 -26.04 3.72 -2.64
C GLN A 52 -26.44 3.87 -4.11
N ARG A 53 -27.33 3.01 -4.64
CA ARG A 53 -27.87 3.14 -6.00
C ARG A 53 -28.66 4.43 -6.19
N GLU A 54 -29.44 4.83 -5.18
CA GLU A 54 -30.27 6.03 -5.22
C GLU A 54 -29.48 7.33 -4.99
N HIS A 55 -28.32 7.25 -4.31
CA HIS A 55 -27.51 8.40 -3.91
C HIS A 55 -26.09 8.31 -4.50
N SER A 56 -26.00 8.03 -5.78
CA SER A 56 -24.73 7.93 -6.48
C SER A 56 -24.19 9.31 -6.92
N ALA A 57 -22.87 9.48 -6.79
CA ALA A 57 -22.17 10.59 -7.43
C ALA A 57 -22.36 10.53 -8.96
N SER A 58 -22.16 11.64 -9.66
CA SER A 58 -22.27 11.69 -11.13
C SER A 58 -20.96 11.36 -11.86
N LEU A 59 -19.90 11.05 -11.13
CA LEU A 59 -18.59 10.74 -11.71
C LEU A 59 -18.62 9.36 -12.40
N ARG A 60 -17.86 9.22 -13.48
CA ARG A 60 -17.76 7.99 -14.24
C ARG A 60 -16.45 7.29 -13.91
N ILE A 61 -16.51 5.99 -13.62
CA ILE A 61 -15.34 5.17 -13.30
C ILE A 61 -15.11 4.13 -14.39
N SER A 62 -13.94 4.17 -15.02
CA SER A 62 -13.46 3.09 -15.89
C SER A 62 -12.68 2.09 -15.07
N ILE A 63 -13.05 0.81 -15.11
CA ILE A 63 -12.28 -0.27 -14.48
C ILE A 63 -11.41 -0.90 -15.56
N VAL A 64 -10.11 -0.95 -15.38
CA VAL A 64 -9.17 -1.54 -16.34
C VAL A 64 -8.65 -2.86 -15.83
N VAL A 65 -8.81 -3.89 -16.64
CA VAL A 65 -8.41 -5.28 -16.35
C VAL A 65 -7.49 -5.79 -17.46
N PRO A 66 -6.17 -5.93 -17.22
CA PRO A 66 -5.31 -6.66 -18.13
C PRO A 66 -5.57 -8.16 -17.99
N ALA A 67 -5.92 -8.86 -19.07
CA ALA A 67 -6.23 -10.27 -19.07
C ALA A 67 -5.31 -11.07 -20.00
N TYR A 68 -4.84 -12.20 -19.53
CA TYR A 68 -4.06 -13.16 -20.31
C TYR A 68 -4.27 -14.59 -19.81
N ARG A 69 -4.87 -15.45 -20.63
CA ARG A 69 -5.12 -16.85 -20.31
C ARG A 69 -5.80 -17.06 -18.95
N THR A 70 -6.75 -16.19 -18.63
CA THR A 70 -7.49 -16.23 -17.37
C THR A 70 -8.33 -17.50 -17.29
N LYS A 71 -8.28 -18.18 -16.15
CA LYS A 71 -9.20 -19.30 -15.89
C LYS A 71 -10.64 -18.80 -15.94
N LYS A 72 -11.50 -19.54 -16.64
CA LYS A 72 -12.89 -19.14 -16.86
C LYS A 72 -13.64 -18.84 -15.56
N GLU A 73 -13.45 -19.66 -14.54
CA GLU A 73 -14.11 -19.51 -13.24
C GLU A 73 -13.68 -18.21 -12.53
N HIS A 74 -12.40 -17.84 -12.62
CA HIS A 74 -11.88 -16.60 -12.05
C HIS A 74 -12.38 -15.39 -12.81
N LEU A 75 -12.34 -15.45 -14.14
CA LEU A 75 -12.87 -14.39 -15.00
C LEU A 75 -14.37 -14.15 -14.74
N GLU A 76 -15.18 -15.19 -14.71
CA GLU A 76 -16.63 -15.06 -14.46
C GLU A 76 -16.90 -14.48 -13.05
N ALA A 77 -16.11 -14.86 -12.05
CA ALA A 77 -16.22 -14.31 -10.70
C ALA A 77 -15.87 -12.82 -10.67
N MET A 78 -14.78 -12.41 -11.34
CA MET A 78 -14.39 -11.01 -11.49
C MET A 78 -15.48 -10.21 -12.20
N LEU A 79 -15.97 -10.66 -13.36
CA LEU A 79 -17.05 -10.03 -14.13
C LEU A 79 -18.33 -9.89 -13.30
N ASN A 80 -18.68 -10.91 -12.52
CA ASN A 80 -19.83 -10.89 -11.61
C ASN A 80 -19.62 -9.84 -10.49
N SER A 81 -18.41 -9.67 -9.95
CA SER A 81 -18.13 -8.70 -8.90
C SER A 81 -18.30 -7.26 -9.40
N VAL A 82 -17.92 -7.00 -10.64
CA VAL A 82 -18.11 -5.68 -11.28
C VAL A 82 -19.58 -5.44 -11.64
N SER A 83 -20.28 -6.43 -12.19
CA SER A 83 -21.69 -6.28 -12.59
C SER A 83 -22.65 -6.07 -11.41
N ARG A 84 -22.25 -6.47 -10.19
CA ARG A 84 -23.05 -6.30 -8.96
C ARG A 84 -22.78 -5.01 -8.21
N GLN A 85 -21.96 -4.12 -8.75
CA GLN A 85 -21.66 -2.85 -8.07
C GLN A 85 -22.95 -2.06 -7.80
N SER A 86 -23.04 -1.50 -6.59
CA SER A 86 -24.12 -0.57 -6.23
C SER A 86 -24.02 0.77 -6.96
N TYR A 87 -22.85 1.09 -7.49
CA TYR A 87 -22.60 2.29 -8.28
C TYR A 87 -22.96 2.07 -9.76
N PRO A 88 -23.80 2.90 -10.39
CA PRO A 88 -24.27 2.66 -11.75
C PRO A 88 -23.34 3.19 -12.85
N HIS A 89 -22.50 4.22 -12.58
CA HIS A 89 -21.73 4.93 -13.61
C HIS A 89 -20.33 4.33 -13.80
N TRP A 90 -20.28 3.11 -14.32
CA TRP A 90 -19.03 2.43 -14.63
C TRP A 90 -19.00 1.83 -16.04
N GLU A 91 -17.80 1.70 -16.58
CA GLU A 91 -17.45 0.82 -17.68
C GLU A 91 -16.32 -0.11 -17.28
N LEU A 92 -16.31 -1.32 -17.81
CA LEU A 92 -15.24 -2.29 -17.60
C LEU A 92 -14.46 -2.45 -18.90
N ILE A 93 -13.17 -2.18 -18.87
CA ILE A 93 -12.27 -2.32 -20.01
C ILE A 93 -11.41 -3.56 -19.79
N VAL A 94 -11.63 -4.59 -20.60
CA VAL A 94 -10.83 -5.83 -20.57
C VAL A 94 -9.82 -5.76 -21.70
N ALA A 95 -8.55 -5.58 -21.36
CA ALA A 95 -7.42 -5.63 -22.30
C ALA A 95 -6.94 -7.07 -22.40
N ASP A 96 -7.50 -7.85 -23.34
CA ASP A 96 -7.19 -9.25 -23.54
C ASP A 96 -5.96 -9.42 -24.44
N ALA A 97 -4.88 -9.89 -23.84
CA ALA A 97 -3.64 -10.24 -24.53
C ALA A 97 -3.58 -11.69 -25.00
N GLY A 98 -4.71 -12.38 -24.97
CA GLY A 98 -4.91 -13.71 -25.54
C GLY A 98 -5.64 -14.70 -24.64
N GLY A 99 -6.66 -15.32 -25.22
CA GLY A 99 -7.38 -16.46 -24.67
C GLY A 99 -8.54 -16.15 -23.72
N THR A 100 -8.94 -14.87 -23.61
CA THR A 100 -9.99 -14.46 -22.66
C THR A 100 -11.23 -13.88 -23.37
N ALA A 101 -11.06 -13.29 -24.56
CA ALA A 101 -12.10 -12.57 -25.30
C ALA A 101 -13.40 -13.35 -25.48
N GLU A 102 -13.35 -14.60 -25.96
CA GLU A 102 -14.55 -15.42 -26.18
C GLU A 102 -15.35 -15.64 -24.88
N SER A 103 -14.66 -15.83 -23.77
CA SER A 103 -15.30 -15.99 -22.46
C SER A 103 -15.99 -14.70 -21.99
N VAL A 104 -15.37 -13.54 -22.22
CA VAL A 104 -15.97 -12.22 -21.94
C VAL A 104 -17.21 -12.00 -22.79
N GLN A 105 -17.14 -12.27 -24.09
CA GLN A 105 -18.27 -12.15 -25.04
C GLN A 105 -19.43 -13.05 -24.64
N ALA A 106 -19.14 -14.31 -24.34
CA ALA A 106 -20.16 -15.29 -23.93
C ALA A 106 -20.83 -14.87 -22.61
N TRP A 107 -20.04 -14.41 -21.63
CA TRP A 107 -20.55 -13.93 -20.35
C TRP A 107 -21.42 -12.66 -20.52
N ALA A 108 -20.98 -11.68 -21.29
CA ALA A 108 -21.72 -10.45 -21.55
C ALA A 108 -23.07 -10.74 -22.22
N LYS A 109 -23.08 -11.61 -23.24
CA LYS A 109 -24.30 -12.05 -23.91
C LYS A 109 -25.27 -12.76 -22.96
N LYS A 110 -24.77 -13.67 -22.12
CA LYS A 110 -25.57 -14.40 -21.13
C LYS A 110 -26.23 -13.47 -20.10
N ASN A 111 -25.53 -12.44 -19.68
CA ASN A 111 -25.99 -11.54 -18.64
C ASN A 111 -26.66 -10.25 -19.18
N GLY A 112 -26.82 -10.10 -20.50
CA GLY A 112 -27.45 -8.94 -21.11
C GLY A 112 -26.65 -7.64 -20.97
N ILE A 113 -25.35 -7.73 -20.71
CA ILE A 113 -24.45 -6.58 -20.58
C ILE A 113 -24.02 -6.12 -21.97
N CYS A 114 -24.07 -4.80 -22.21
CA CYS A 114 -23.60 -4.23 -23.46
C CYS A 114 -22.09 -4.42 -23.59
N LEU A 115 -21.66 -5.08 -24.66
CA LEU A 115 -20.26 -5.25 -24.99
C LEU A 115 -19.92 -4.44 -26.23
N ARG A 116 -18.86 -3.68 -26.20
CA ARG A 116 -18.27 -2.93 -27.30
C ARG A 116 -16.87 -3.47 -27.55
N GLU A 117 -16.51 -3.67 -28.81
CA GLU A 117 -15.16 -4.04 -29.18
C GLU A 117 -14.36 -2.82 -29.62
N ALA A 118 -13.14 -2.70 -29.17
CA ALA A 118 -12.26 -1.60 -29.47
C ALA A 118 -10.84 -2.11 -29.74
N ALA A 119 -10.24 -1.64 -30.83
CA ALA A 119 -8.82 -1.83 -31.10
C ALA A 119 -7.95 -0.70 -30.51
N ASP A 120 -8.54 0.50 -30.45
CA ASP A 120 -7.92 1.71 -29.91
C ASP A 120 -9.01 2.72 -29.50
N ALA A 121 -8.59 3.83 -28.88
CA ALA A 121 -9.48 4.86 -28.38
C ALA A 121 -10.26 5.59 -29.49
N SER A 122 -9.78 5.61 -30.74
CA SER A 122 -10.43 6.31 -31.86
C SER A 122 -11.72 5.63 -32.31
N ASN A 123 -11.89 4.36 -31.99
CA ASN A 123 -13.07 3.53 -32.37
C ASN A 123 -14.10 3.39 -31.24
N LEU A 124 -13.88 4.07 -30.09
CA LEU A 124 -14.85 4.04 -29.01
C LEU A 124 -16.05 4.93 -29.31
N ALA A 125 -17.24 4.32 -29.28
CA ALA A 125 -18.49 5.03 -29.19
C ALA A 125 -18.57 5.83 -27.88
N GLU A 126 -19.59 6.71 -27.76
CA GLU A 126 -19.89 7.44 -26.54
C GLU A 126 -19.92 6.54 -25.30
N TRP A 127 -19.62 7.13 -24.14
CA TRP A 127 -19.73 6.48 -22.83
C TRP A 127 -21.08 5.78 -22.66
N LYS A 128 -21.05 4.60 -22.11
CA LYS A 128 -22.25 3.86 -21.73
C LYS A 128 -22.08 3.24 -20.36
N ASP A 129 -22.96 3.61 -19.45
CA ASP A 129 -23.01 3.01 -18.12
C ASP A 129 -23.18 1.48 -18.16
N GLN A 130 -22.57 0.80 -17.23
CA GLN A 130 -22.68 -0.64 -17.03
C GLN A 130 -22.39 -1.45 -18.31
N SER A 131 -21.29 -1.10 -18.97
CA SER A 131 -20.88 -1.74 -20.23
C SER A 131 -19.47 -2.30 -20.16
N ILE A 132 -19.17 -3.22 -21.06
CA ILE A 132 -17.83 -3.78 -21.25
C ILE A 132 -17.24 -3.24 -22.55
N VAL A 133 -15.99 -2.79 -22.49
CA VAL A 133 -15.14 -2.54 -23.64
C VAL A 133 -14.11 -3.66 -23.71
N LEU A 134 -14.19 -4.47 -24.75
CA LEU A 134 -13.23 -5.54 -25.00
C LEU A 134 -12.17 -5.06 -25.98
N CYS A 135 -10.94 -4.92 -25.50
CA CYS A 135 -9.76 -4.58 -26.28
C CYS A 135 -8.94 -5.86 -26.51
N THR A 136 -9.03 -6.43 -27.70
CA THR A 136 -8.23 -7.60 -28.06
C THR A 136 -6.88 -7.17 -28.61
N LEU A 137 -5.81 -7.48 -27.87
CA LEU A 137 -4.45 -7.14 -28.23
C LEU A 137 -3.84 -8.20 -29.15
N SER A 138 -3.04 -7.77 -30.12
CA SER A 138 -2.40 -8.67 -31.11
C SER A 138 -1.35 -9.60 -30.47
N GLU A 139 -0.77 -9.19 -29.36
CA GLU A 139 0.24 -9.95 -28.63
C GLU A 139 0.29 -9.55 -27.15
N ASN A 140 0.82 -10.43 -26.31
CA ASN A 140 1.07 -10.13 -24.90
C ASN A 140 2.44 -9.42 -24.74
N LYS A 141 2.39 -8.11 -24.47
CA LYS A 141 3.57 -7.26 -24.22
C LYS A 141 3.95 -7.08 -22.74
N GLY A 142 3.36 -7.87 -21.86
CA GLY A 142 3.52 -7.74 -20.41
C GLY A 142 2.42 -6.90 -19.76
N ILE A 143 2.34 -7.01 -18.44
CA ILE A 143 1.22 -6.44 -17.66
C ILE A 143 1.11 -4.93 -17.83
N SER A 144 2.22 -4.20 -17.78
CA SER A 144 2.22 -2.73 -17.93
C SER A 144 1.70 -2.28 -19.29
N ALA A 145 2.19 -2.89 -20.37
CA ALA A 145 1.79 -2.52 -21.72
C ALA A 145 0.31 -2.87 -21.99
N ASN A 146 -0.14 -4.02 -21.53
CA ASN A 146 -1.52 -4.45 -21.67
C ASN A 146 -2.47 -3.54 -20.86
N THR A 147 -2.10 -3.20 -19.62
CA THR A 147 -2.87 -2.26 -18.79
C THR A 147 -2.95 -0.87 -19.44
N ASN A 148 -1.83 -0.37 -19.97
CA ASN A 148 -1.81 0.94 -20.66
C ASN A 148 -2.74 0.97 -21.87
N ALA A 149 -2.84 -0.12 -22.64
CA ALA A 149 -3.80 -0.20 -23.74
C ALA A 149 -5.24 -0.02 -23.24
N GLY A 150 -5.59 -0.60 -22.10
CA GLY A 150 -6.88 -0.37 -21.45
C GLY A 150 -7.04 1.06 -20.92
N ILE A 151 -6.00 1.63 -20.31
CA ILE A 151 -6.02 3.00 -19.78
C ILE A 151 -6.28 4.03 -20.89
N GLU A 152 -5.71 3.84 -22.07
CA GLU A 152 -5.94 4.74 -23.21
C GLU A 152 -7.43 4.77 -23.63
N LEU A 153 -8.11 3.64 -23.51
CA LEU A 153 -9.54 3.50 -23.81
C LEU A 153 -10.45 4.09 -22.73
N ALA A 154 -9.94 4.33 -21.53
CA ALA A 154 -10.73 4.81 -20.41
C ALA A 154 -11.34 6.19 -20.68
N ALA A 155 -12.67 6.29 -20.60
CA ALA A 155 -13.46 7.49 -20.83
C ALA A 155 -14.08 8.05 -19.53
N GLY A 156 -13.92 7.38 -18.41
CA GLY A 156 -14.37 7.83 -17.09
C GLY A 156 -13.52 8.96 -16.51
N ASP A 157 -14.03 9.60 -15.46
CA ASP A 157 -13.33 10.64 -14.70
C ASP A 157 -12.15 10.08 -13.89
N ALA A 158 -12.25 8.80 -13.52
CA ALA A 158 -11.18 8.07 -12.83
C ALA A 158 -11.09 6.62 -13.34
N VAL A 159 -9.93 6.01 -13.13
CA VAL A 159 -9.62 4.62 -13.50
C VAL A 159 -9.35 3.81 -12.24
N GLY A 160 -10.10 2.72 -12.06
CA GLY A 160 -9.83 1.66 -11.10
C GLY A 160 -9.01 0.56 -11.75
N LEU A 161 -7.92 0.13 -11.09
CA LEU A 161 -7.06 -0.97 -11.55
C LEU A 161 -7.48 -2.27 -10.85
N LEU A 162 -7.87 -3.27 -11.62
CA LEU A 162 -8.36 -4.56 -11.12
C LEU A 162 -7.64 -5.71 -11.83
N ASP A 163 -7.16 -6.68 -11.08
CA ASP A 163 -6.57 -7.90 -11.64
C ASP A 163 -7.66 -8.87 -12.14
N HIS A 164 -7.34 -9.61 -13.19
CA HIS A 164 -8.31 -10.45 -13.92
C HIS A 164 -8.83 -11.67 -13.14
N ASP A 165 -8.23 -11.99 -12.00
CA ASP A 165 -8.57 -13.12 -11.13
C ASP A 165 -9.05 -12.70 -9.74
N ASP A 166 -9.10 -11.40 -9.45
CA ASP A 166 -9.51 -10.82 -8.19
C ASP A 166 -10.98 -10.35 -8.19
N LEU A 167 -11.45 -9.80 -7.06
CA LEU A 167 -12.84 -9.40 -6.89
C LEU A 167 -12.94 -8.03 -6.24
N LEU A 168 -13.97 -7.28 -6.62
CA LEU A 168 -14.43 -6.09 -5.89
C LEU A 168 -15.61 -6.46 -4.97
N THR A 169 -15.70 -5.78 -3.83
CA THR A 169 -16.92 -5.82 -3.00
C THR A 169 -18.05 -5.08 -3.69
N ALA A 170 -19.31 -5.41 -3.40
CA ALA A 170 -20.48 -4.84 -4.10
C ALA A 170 -20.62 -3.32 -4.01
N ASN A 171 -19.98 -2.69 -3.03
CA ASN A 171 -19.99 -1.24 -2.79
C ASN A 171 -18.70 -0.53 -3.18
N ALA A 172 -17.71 -1.23 -3.74
CA ALA A 172 -16.38 -0.68 -3.95
C ALA A 172 -16.39 0.59 -4.79
N LEU A 173 -17.07 0.60 -5.92
CA LEU A 173 -17.10 1.76 -6.81
C LEU A 173 -17.86 2.94 -6.20
N TRP A 174 -18.92 2.67 -5.41
CA TRP A 174 -19.66 3.74 -4.74
C TRP A 174 -18.78 4.46 -3.70
N GLU A 175 -18.07 3.71 -2.87
CA GLU A 175 -17.20 4.24 -1.84
C GLU A 175 -16.05 5.08 -2.46
N MET A 176 -15.49 4.60 -3.56
CA MET A 176 -14.45 5.33 -4.28
C MET A 176 -15.00 6.59 -4.97
N ALA A 177 -16.16 6.51 -5.62
CA ALA A 177 -16.78 7.64 -6.31
C ALA A 177 -17.21 8.74 -5.32
N ASP A 178 -17.83 8.37 -4.21
CA ASP A 178 -18.25 9.29 -3.15
C ASP A 178 -17.04 10.02 -2.54
N CYS A 179 -15.97 9.27 -2.26
CA CYS A 179 -14.72 9.85 -1.78
C CYS A 179 -14.10 10.80 -2.81
N LEU A 180 -14.01 10.38 -4.07
CA LEU A 180 -13.46 11.18 -5.17
C LEU A 180 -14.22 12.49 -5.34
N GLU A 181 -15.55 12.43 -5.35
CA GLU A 181 -16.40 13.61 -5.47
C GLU A 181 -16.20 14.60 -4.33
N LYS A 182 -16.14 14.09 -3.09
CA LYS A 182 -15.89 14.90 -1.89
C LYS A 182 -14.55 15.61 -1.95
N GLU A 183 -13.49 14.91 -2.36
CA GLU A 183 -12.15 15.49 -2.45
C GLU A 183 -12.02 16.48 -3.61
N LYS A 184 -12.68 16.23 -4.75
CA LYS A 184 -12.78 17.21 -5.85
C LYS A 184 -13.52 18.47 -5.44
N LYS A 185 -14.62 18.37 -4.69
CA LYS A 185 -15.33 19.54 -4.13
C LYS A 185 -14.48 20.35 -3.14
N ARG A 186 -13.47 19.73 -2.52
CA ARG A 186 -12.46 20.41 -1.69
C ARG A 186 -11.34 21.05 -2.50
N GLY A 187 -11.41 20.99 -3.84
CA GLY A 187 -10.42 21.57 -4.74
C GLY A 187 -9.18 20.74 -4.98
N LYS A 188 -9.16 19.48 -4.53
CA LYS A 188 -8.03 18.58 -4.76
C LYS A 188 -7.98 18.09 -6.20
N GLN A 189 -6.77 17.86 -6.70
CA GLN A 189 -6.47 17.39 -8.06
C GLN A 189 -5.39 16.30 -7.99
N LYS A 190 -5.18 15.58 -9.10
CA LYS A 190 -4.24 14.45 -9.14
C LYS A 190 -4.52 13.42 -8.05
N LEU A 191 -5.79 13.13 -7.86
CA LEU A 191 -6.25 12.24 -6.80
C LEU A 191 -5.87 10.80 -7.07
N VAL A 192 -5.35 10.14 -6.03
CA VAL A 192 -5.04 8.70 -5.96
C VAL A 192 -5.75 8.15 -4.74
N LEU A 193 -6.84 7.45 -4.94
CA LEU A 193 -7.58 6.80 -3.86
C LEU A 193 -7.11 5.36 -3.70
N PHE A 194 -7.06 4.87 -2.46
CA PHE A 194 -6.75 3.48 -2.17
C PHE A 194 -7.58 2.97 -0.98
N SER A 195 -7.92 1.69 -1.00
CA SER A 195 -8.71 1.05 0.05
C SER A 195 -7.93 0.00 0.83
N ASP A 196 -8.56 -0.50 1.89
CA ASP A 196 -8.15 -1.76 2.51
C ASP A 196 -8.50 -2.94 1.59
N GLU A 197 -7.88 -4.09 1.84
CA GLU A 197 -8.09 -5.34 1.10
C GLU A 197 -8.10 -6.53 2.06
N ASP A 198 -8.60 -7.66 1.61
CA ASP A 198 -8.38 -8.95 2.25
C ASP A 198 -7.97 -10.00 1.21
N LYS A 199 -7.78 -11.22 1.65
CA LYS A 199 -7.50 -12.35 0.77
C LYS A 199 -8.71 -13.26 0.68
N CYS A 200 -8.92 -13.86 -0.49
CA CYS A 200 -9.85 -14.95 -0.64
C CYS A 200 -9.16 -16.23 -1.16
N ASP A 201 -9.78 -17.37 -0.92
CA ASP A 201 -9.33 -18.65 -1.49
C ASP A 201 -9.64 -18.74 -3.00
N GLY A 202 -9.10 -19.75 -3.68
CA GLY A 202 -9.29 -19.92 -5.13
C GLY A 202 -10.73 -19.96 -5.58
N ALA A 203 -11.66 -20.42 -4.73
CA ALA A 203 -13.10 -20.48 -4.99
C ALA A 203 -13.86 -19.22 -4.58
N ALA A 204 -13.19 -18.24 -3.95
CA ALA A 204 -13.81 -17.05 -3.33
C ALA A 204 -14.92 -17.41 -2.33
N SER A 205 -14.75 -18.51 -1.62
CA SER A 205 -15.69 -19.01 -0.62
C SER A 205 -15.32 -18.61 0.80
N ARG A 206 -14.07 -18.24 1.03
CA ARG A 206 -13.54 -17.84 2.31
C ARG A 206 -12.65 -16.61 2.19
N PHE A 207 -12.92 -15.60 3.03
CA PHE A 207 -12.15 -14.37 3.14
C PHE A 207 -11.31 -14.39 4.41
N TYR A 208 -10.07 -13.93 4.33
CA TYR A 208 -9.12 -14.02 5.45
C TYR A 208 -7.96 -13.05 5.28
N GLU A 209 -7.19 -12.86 6.34
CA GLU A 209 -6.00 -12.00 6.37
C GLU A 209 -6.27 -10.59 5.82
N PRO A 210 -7.20 -9.81 6.43
CA PRO A 210 -7.44 -8.44 6.00
C PRO A 210 -6.20 -7.57 6.20
N ASN A 211 -5.95 -6.70 5.24
CA ASN A 211 -4.90 -5.69 5.28
C ASN A 211 -5.55 -4.32 5.48
N PHE A 212 -5.65 -3.91 6.74
CA PHE A 212 -6.11 -2.57 7.12
C PHE A 212 -4.94 -1.60 7.00
N LYS A 213 -5.00 -0.72 6.04
CA LYS A 213 -3.94 0.22 5.70
C LYS A 213 -4.06 1.48 6.56
N PRO A 214 -2.94 2.15 6.83
CA PRO A 214 -2.98 3.49 7.40
C PRO A 214 -3.38 4.52 6.35
N ASP A 215 -3.69 5.74 6.80
CA ASP A 215 -3.73 6.89 5.91
C ASP A 215 -2.40 7.06 5.20
N PHE A 216 -2.40 7.84 4.11
CA PHE A 216 -1.20 7.96 3.29
C PHE A 216 0.00 8.50 4.08
N ASP A 217 1.09 7.76 3.98
CA ASP A 217 2.40 8.15 4.48
C ASP A 217 3.47 7.89 3.40
N GLY A 218 4.13 8.97 2.96
CA GLY A 218 5.16 8.89 1.94
C GLY A 218 6.40 8.11 2.40
N GLU A 219 6.76 8.17 3.69
CA GLU A 219 7.90 7.42 4.21
C GLU A 219 7.61 5.92 4.25
N LEU A 220 6.39 5.54 4.61
CA LEU A 220 5.97 4.15 4.53
C LEU A 220 5.97 3.65 3.08
N LEU A 221 5.52 4.48 2.13
CA LEU A 221 5.58 4.14 0.70
C LEU A 221 7.01 3.93 0.21
N LEU A 222 7.98 4.68 0.71
CA LEU A 222 9.39 4.47 0.37
C LEU A 222 9.93 3.13 0.86
N THR A 223 9.31 2.53 1.87
CA THR A 223 9.77 1.25 2.42
C THR A 223 9.09 0.04 1.80
N ASN A 224 7.87 0.16 1.29
CA ASN A 224 7.13 -0.94 0.67
C ASN A 224 5.88 -0.45 -0.08
N ASN A 225 5.38 -1.29 -0.98
CA ASN A 225 4.12 -1.06 -1.67
C ASN A 225 2.93 -1.46 -0.81
N TYR A 226 2.51 -0.60 0.13
CA TYR A 226 1.38 -0.89 1.01
C TYR A 226 0.02 -0.47 0.43
N ILE A 227 0.01 0.32 -0.65
CA ILE A 227 -1.20 0.96 -1.21
C ILE A 227 -2.06 -0.02 -2.01
N CYS A 228 -1.44 -0.91 -2.81
CA CYS A 228 -2.18 -1.86 -3.66
C CYS A 228 -2.80 -2.99 -2.81
N HIS A 229 -4.06 -3.33 -3.00
CA HIS A 229 -5.17 -2.95 -3.85
C HIS A 229 -6.32 -2.40 -2.99
N PHE A 230 -7.34 -1.79 -3.41
CA PHE A 230 -7.82 -1.32 -4.70
C PHE A 230 -7.44 0.14 -4.89
N THR A 231 -6.94 0.51 -6.05
CA THR A 231 -6.60 1.90 -6.36
C THR A 231 -7.50 2.47 -7.44
N VAL A 232 -7.93 3.74 -7.24
CA VAL A 232 -8.68 4.54 -8.21
C VAL A 232 -7.96 5.86 -8.40
N ILE A 233 -7.59 6.19 -9.64
CA ILE A 233 -6.76 7.34 -9.98
C ILE A 233 -7.48 8.21 -11.00
N GLU A 234 -7.42 9.53 -10.87
CA GLU A 234 -7.96 10.44 -11.90
C GLU A 234 -7.40 10.10 -13.28
N THR A 235 -8.28 9.95 -14.26
CA THR A 235 -7.94 9.45 -15.61
C THR A 235 -6.84 10.27 -16.27
N ALA A 236 -6.95 11.61 -16.23
CA ALA A 236 -5.95 12.48 -16.83
C ALA A 236 -4.57 12.29 -16.21
N PHE A 237 -4.51 12.15 -14.88
CA PHE A 237 -3.27 11.95 -14.15
C PHE A 237 -2.67 10.56 -14.41
N LEU A 238 -3.49 9.52 -14.47
CA LEU A 238 -3.02 8.17 -14.80
C LEU A 238 -2.51 8.08 -16.24
N LYS A 239 -3.19 8.73 -17.21
CA LYS A 239 -2.73 8.80 -18.61
C LYS A 239 -1.41 9.56 -18.77
N GLU A 240 -1.16 10.57 -17.93
CA GLU A 240 0.15 11.26 -17.88
C GLU A 240 1.25 10.33 -17.37
N LEU A 241 0.98 9.60 -16.29
CA LEU A 241 1.96 8.72 -15.63
C LEU A 241 2.24 7.44 -16.42
N LYS A 242 1.20 6.73 -16.87
CA LYS A 242 1.26 5.38 -17.47
C LYS A 242 2.04 4.36 -16.62
N LEU A 243 1.88 3.10 -16.89
CA LEU A 243 2.72 2.05 -16.32
C LEU A 243 3.97 1.86 -17.17
N ARG A 244 5.07 1.44 -16.56
CA ARG A 244 6.37 1.26 -17.24
C ARG A 244 6.75 -0.22 -17.28
N SER A 245 6.87 -0.81 -18.47
CA SER A 245 7.20 -2.23 -18.66
C SER A 245 8.56 -2.65 -18.08
N GLY A 246 9.49 -1.70 -17.90
CA GLY A 246 10.74 -1.97 -17.21
C GLY A 246 10.61 -2.36 -15.73
N PHE A 247 9.42 -2.20 -15.18
CA PHE A 247 9.10 -2.50 -13.78
C PHE A 247 8.01 -3.57 -13.64
N ASP A 248 7.73 -4.35 -14.68
CA ASP A 248 6.78 -5.45 -14.63
C ASP A 248 7.07 -6.38 -13.44
N GLY A 249 6.03 -6.68 -12.66
CA GLY A 249 6.10 -7.35 -11.37
C GLY A 249 6.06 -6.42 -10.14
N ALA A 250 6.38 -5.12 -10.33
CA ALA A 250 6.21 -4.03 -9.36
C ALA A 250 5.78 -2.73 -10.06
N GLN A 251 5.06 -2.86 -11.18
CA GLN A 251 4.57 -1.75 -12.00
C GLN A 251 3.61 -0.82 -11.24
N ASP A 252 2.86 -1.38 -10.33
CA ASP A 252 1.97 -0.69 -9.40
C ASP A 252 2.77 0.14 -8.39
N TYR A 253 3.83 -0.42 -7.80
CA TYR A 253 4.71 0.30 -6.88
C TYR A 253 5.42 1.46 -7.58
N ASP A 254 5.97 1.21 -8.79
CA ASP A 254 6.56 2.24 -9.64
C ASP A 254 5.56 3.37 -9.93
N LEU A 255 4.31 3.02 -10.24
CA LEU A 255 3.25 3.99 -10.48
C LEU A 255 2.98 4.84 -9.23
N MET A 256 2.86 4.24 -8.04
CA MET A 256 2.61 4.96 -6.79
C MET A 256 3.76 5.90 -6.44
N LEU A 257 5.02 5.46 -6.58
CA LEU A 257 6.20 6.30 -6.34
C LEU A 257 6.24 7.50 -7.30
N ARG A 258 5.93 7.30 -8.58
CA ARG A 258 5.88 8.38 -9.56
C ARG A 258 4.70 9.31 -9.33
N ALA A 259 3.54 8.79 -8.95
CA ALA A 259 2.40 9.61 -8.56
C ALA A 259 2.74 10.50 -7.35
N TYR A 260 3.42 9.95 -6.36
CA TYR A 260 3.90 10.70 -5.19
C TYR A 260 4.91 11.80 -5.60
N ALA A 261 5.90 11.46 -6.43
CA ALA A 261 6.87 12.43 -6.92
C ALA A 261 6.24 13.57 -7.74
N ALA A 262 5.15 13.29 -8.47
CA ALA A 262 4.40 14.25 -9.29
C ALA A 262 3.37 15.09 -8.50
N GLY A 263 3.36 14.98 -7.17
CA GLY A 263 2.45 15.71 -6.29
C GLY A 263 1.02 15.14 -6.26
N GLY A 264 0.87 13.84 -6.52
CA GLY A 264 -0.39 13.12 -6.36
C GLY A 264 -0.93 13.25 -4.94
N GLN A 265 -2.22 13.47 -4.81
CA GLN A 265 -2.91 13.60 -3.55
C GLN A 265 -3.58 12.27 -3.19
N PHE A 266 -2.95 11.54 -2.30
CA PHE A 266 -3.39 10.22 -1.88
C PHE A 266 -4.48 10.32 -0.82
N VAL A 267 -5.53 9.52 -0.96
CA VAL A 267 -6.66 9.47 -0.01
C VAL A 267 -7.00 8.03 0.29
N HIS A 268 -6.96 7.69 1.56
CA HIS A 268 -7.34 6.36 2.04
C HIS A 268 -8.84 6.25 2.24
N VAL A 269 -9.44 5.23 1.67
CA VAL A 269 -10.83 4.80 1.93
C VAL A 269 -10.75 3.61 2.89
N PRO A 270 -10.99 3.80 4.21
CA PRO A 270 -10.71 2.80 5.25
C PRO A 270 -11.78 1.69 5.29
N LYS A 271 -11.94 1.01 4.17
CA LYS A 271 -12.89 -0.11 3.98
C LYS A 271 -12.23 -1.20 3.15
N VAL A 272 -12.53 -2.47 3.45
CA VAL A 272 -12.14 -3.59 2.59
C VAL A 272 -13.04 -3.55 1.36
N LEU A 273 -12.46 -3.16 0.22
CA LEU A 273 -13.17 -3.02 -1.06
C LEU A 273 -12.66 -3.98 -2.14
N TYR A 274 -11.64 -4.76 -1.82
CA TYR A 274 -10.95 -5.64 -2.74
C TYR A 274 -10.63 -6.98 -2.07
N HIS A 275 -10.83 -8.08 -2.81
CA HIS A 275 -10.50 -9.43 -2.38
C HIS A 275 -9.41 -10.00 -3.28
N TRP A 276 -8.20 -10.11 -2.75
CA TRP A 276 -7.06 -10.68 -3.46
C TRP A 276 -7.13 -12.21 -3.44
N ARG A 277 -7.29 -12.80 -4.63
CA ARG A 277 -7.40 -14.26 -4.76
C ARG A 277 -6.07 -14.96 -4.61
N CYS A 278 -6.01 -15.88 -3.67
CA CYS A 278 -4.83 -16.71 -3.41
C CYS A 278 -5.00 -18.09 -4.03
N HIS A 279 -4.22 -18.40 -5.05
CA HIS A 279 -4.12 -19.72 -5.66
C HIS A 279 -2.64 -20.10 -5.88
N GLU A 280 -2.36 -21.36 -6.27
CA GLU A 280 -0.99 -21.88 -6.35
C GLU A 280 -0.05 -21.07 -7.26
N ALA A 281 -0.58 -20.43 -8.30
CA ALA A 281 0.19 -19.58 -9.22
C ALA A 281 0.26 -18.10 -8.80
N SER A 282 -0.47 -17.71 -7.74
CA SER A 282 -0.47 -16.31 -7.28
C SER A 282 0.83 -15.92 -6.56
N THR A 283 1.19 -14.65 -6.60
CA THR A 283 2.37 -14.10 -5.90
C THR A 283 2.32 -14.34 -4.39
N ALA A 284 1.11 -14.33 -3.81
CA ALA A 284 0.88 -14.57 -2.40
C ALA A 284 1.25 -15.99 -1.94
N SER A 285 1.18 -16.98 -2.84
CA SER A 285 1.42 -18.39 -2.49
C SER A 285 2.88 -18.81 -2.60
N ASN A 286 3.65 -18.20 -3.52
CA ASN A 286 5.05 -18.57 -3.78
C ASN A 286 5.94 -17.34 -3.99
N PRO A 287 6.43 -16.71 -2.91
CA PRO A 287 7.32 -15.54 -2.99
C PRO A 287 8.62 -15.80 -3.76
N GLN A 288 9.11 -17.06 -3.81
CA GLN A 288 10.35 -17.38 -4.52
C GLN A 288 10.22 -17.38 -6.03
N SER A 289 9.05 -17.73 -6.57
CA SER A 289 8.83 -17.79 -8.02
C SER A 289 8.84 -16.41 -8.68
N LYS A 290 8.75 -15.34 -7.89
CA LYS A 290 8.67 -13.96 -8.37
C LYS A 290 9.76 -13.05 -7.76
N ARG A 291 10.97 -13.57 -7.57
CA ARG A 291 12.11 -12.76 -7.12
C ARG A 291 12.31 -11.51 -7.98
N TYR A 292 12.05 -11.61 -9.29
CA TYR A 292 12.10 -10.48 -10.21
C TYR A 292 11.19 -9.31 -9.82
N ALA A 293 10.04 -9.58 -9.17
CA ALA A 293 9.11 -8.54 -8.72
C ALA A 293 9.71 -7.70 -7.58
N TYR A 294 10.40 -8.36 -6.64
CA TYR A 294 11.09 -7.65 -5.56
C TYR A 294 12.29 -6.85 -6.06
N GLU A 295 13.01 -7.39 -7.03
CA GLU A 295 14.11 -6.67 -7.71
C GLU A 295 13.57 -5.49 -8.54
N ALA A 296 12.40 -5.63 -9.18
CA ALA A 296 11.73 -4.53 -9.86
C ALA A 296 11.28 -3.44 -8.88
N GLY A 297 10.76 -3.81 -7.70
CA GLY A 297 10.40 -2.86 -6.64
C GLY A 297 11.61 -2.10 -6.10
N GLN A 298 12.75 -2.76 -5.92
CA GLN A 298 13.99 -2.10 -5.55
C GLN A 298 14.41 -1.08 -6.60
N ARG A 299 14.41 -1.46 -7.89
CA ARG A 299 14.74 -0.53 -8.99
C ARG A 299 13.77 0.65 -9.09
N ALA A 300 12.47 0.43 -8.77
CA ALA A 300 11.49 1.50 -8.75
C ALA A 300 11.82 2.55 -7.68
N LEU A 301 12.26 2.12 -6.52
CA LEU A 301 12.69 3.02 -5.45
C LEU A 301 14.02 3.69 -5.78
N GLU A 302 14.98 2.98 -6.40
CA GLU A 302 16.23 3.56 -6.90
C GLU A 302 15.95 4.68 -7.92
N ASP A 303 15.03 4.44 -8.89
CA ASP A 303 14.59 5.45 -9.86
C ASP A 303 13.91 6.65 -9.17
N TYR A 304 13.12 6.41 -8.12
CA TYR A 304 12.53 7.49 -7.32
C TYR A 304 13.60 8.35 -6.65
N CYS A 305 14.57 7.74 -5.95
CA CYS A 305 15.68 8.45 -5.31
C CYS A 305 16.46 9.29 -6.33
N LEU A 306 16.78 8.71 -7.49
CA LEU A 306 17.47 9.42 -8.57
C LEU A 306 16.67 10.64 -9.06
N ARG A 307 15.35 10.50 -9.27
CA ARG A 307 14.47 11.62 -9.68
C ARG A 307 14.37 12.73 -8.65
N LYS A 308 14.44 12.38 -7.37
CA LYS A 308 14.49 13.34 -6.26
C LYS A 308 15.88 13.99 -6.10
N GLY A 309 16.89 13.53 -6.82
CA GLY A 309 18.27 13.97 -6.69
C GLY A 309 18.94 13.46 -5.41
N TRP A 310 18.38 12.44 -4.78
CA TRP A 310 18.95 11.85 -3.58
C TRP A 310 20.08 10.87 -3.93
N LYS A 311 21.21 11.03 -3.26
CA LYS A 311 22.31 10.08 -3.33
C LYS A 311 22.10 9.02 -2.25
N ALA A 312 21.40 7.98 -2.62
CA ALA A 312 21.06 6.88 -1.73
C ALA A 312 21.22 5.53 -2.43
N THR A 313 21.66 4.54 -1.68
CA THR A 313 21.66 3.14 -2.10
C THR A 313 20.41 2.46 -1.56
N VAL A 314 19.66 1.78 -2.42
CA VAL A 314 18.48 1.03 -1.99
C VAL A 314 18.83 -0.43 -1.78
N SER A 315 18.45 -0.98 -0.66
CA SER A 315 18.66 -2.39 -0.31
C SER A 315 17.35 -3.06 0.11
N GLY A 316 17.20 -4.35 -0.23
CA GLY A 316 16.09 -5.16 0.26
C GLY A 316 16.30 -5.56 1.72
N LEU A 317 15.26 -5.43 2.55
CA LEU A 317 15.28 -5.89 3.94
C LEU A 317 15.11 -7.42 4.03
N LYS A 318 15.09 -7.96 5.26
CA LYS A 318 14.89 -9.40 5.52
C LYS A 318 13.57 -9.91 4.97
N HIS A 319 12.52 -9.09 5.01
CA HIS A 319 11.22 -9.41 4.44
C HIS A 319 11.17 -8.97 2.99
N LEU A 320 10.74 -9.87 2.11
CA LEU A 320 10.61 -9.58 0.68
C LEU A 320 9.57 -8.48 0.46
N GLY A 321 9.89 -7.54 -0.43
CA GLY A 321 9.04 -6.38 -0.71
C GLY A 321 9.21 -5.21 0.25
N PHE A 322 10.18 -5.31 1.18
CA PHE A 322 10.58 -4.20 2.04
C PHE A 322 11.96 -3.72 1.68
N TYR A 323 12.13 -2.41 1.65
CA TYR A 323 13.32 -1.73 1.19
C TYR A 323 13.78 -0.71 2.22
N ARG A 324 15.03 -0.26 2.06
CA ARG A 324 15.66 0.80 2.83
C ARG A 324 16.54 1.62 1.92
N GLU A 325 16.52 2.93 2.11
CA GLU A 325 17.46 3.87 1.53
C GLU A 325 18.58 4.15 2.52
N ASP A 326 19.81 3.88 2.12
CA ASP A 326 21.02 4.28 2.82
C ASP A 326 21.65 5.46 2.08
N TYR A 327 21.59 6.64 2.68
CA TYR A 327 22.08 7.88 2.10
C TYR A 327 23.61 7.94 2.16
N GLU A 328 24.29 8.36 1.06
CA GLU A 328 25.76 8.43 0.98
C GLU A 328 26.34 9.45 1.98
N ASP A 329 25.62 10.57 2.18
CA ASP A 329 25.94 11.58 3.17
C ASP A 329 24.94 11.51 4.33
N SER A 330 24.88 12.57 5.15
CA SER A 330 23.81 12.69 6.14
C SER A 330 22.44 12.80 5.45
N VAL A 331 21.42 12.14 6.00
CA VAL A 331 20.03 12.29 5.55
C VAL A 331 19.61 13.76 5.43
N PHE A 332 20.10 14.61 6.32
CA PHE A 332 19.79 16.04 6.31
C PHE A 332 20.32 16.80 5.08
N CYS A 333 21.39 16.29 4.44
CA CYS A 333 21.92 16.88 3.20
C CYS A 333 21.06 16.50 1.99
N GLN A 334 20.52 15.31 1.98
CA GLN A 334 19.70 14.81 0.89
C GLN A 334 18.23 15.20 1.05
N ARG A 335 17.80 15.36 2.30
CA ARG A 335 16.41 15.60 2.71
C ARG A 335 16.33 16.76 3.70
N PRO A 336 16.42 18.00 3.20
CA PRO A 336 16.45 19.19 4.08
C PRO A 336 15.15 19.40 4.87
N GLU A 337 14.06 18.78 4.47
CA GLU A 337 12.80 18.77 5.21
C GLU A 337 12.86 17.93 6.50
N ILE A 338 13.83 17.02 6.63
CA ILE A 338 14.04 16.22 7.83
C ILE A 338 14.94 16.99 8.80
N GLY A 339 14.44 17.29 9.98
CA GLY A 339 15.19 17.97 11.03
C GLY A 339 15.74 17.04 12.11
N ILE A 340 15.06 15.91 12.33
CA ILE A 340 15.42 14.91 13.34
C ILE A 340 15.44 13.54 12.71
N TRP A 341 16.55 12.81 12.92
CA TRP A 341 16.69 11.39 12.55
C TRP A 341 16.74 10.57 13.85
N ALA A 342 15.63 9.94 14.17
CA ALA A 342 15.46 9.16 15.39
C ALA A 342 15.78 7.68 15.14
N LYS A 343 16.49 7.06 16.08
CA LYS A 343 17.01 5.69 16.02
C LYS A 343 16.56 4.90 17.26
N PRO A 344 16.57 3.57 17.23
CA PRO A 344 16.35 2.74 18.42
C PRO A 344 17.41 3.03 19.49
N LEU A 345 16.99 2.96 20.76
CA LEU A 345 17.94 2.98 21.88
C LEU A 345 18.86 1.75 21.82
N PRO A 346 20.08 1.84 22.41
CA PRO A 346 21.00 0.71 22.51
C PRO A 346 20.32 -0.55 23.07
N GLY A 347 20.51 -1.69 22.40
CA GLY A 347 19.86 -2.95 22.75
C GLY A 347 18.52 -3.21 22.02
N GLY A 348 18.10 -2.32 21.14
CA GLY A 348 16.88 -2.47 20.34
C GLY A 348 15.59 -2.39 21.15
N ARG A 349 15.61 -1.65 22.27
CA ARG A 349 14.44 -1.36 23.10
C ARG A 349 13.97 0.07 22.83
N ASP A 350 12.68 0.28 22.92
CA ASP A 350 12.13 1.64 23.02
C ASP A 350 12.26 2.18 24.45
N ILE A 351 11.82 3.40 24.66
CA ILE A 351 11.82 4.08 25.95
C ILE A 351 10.95 3.40 27.01
N PHE A 352 10.03 2.52 26.60
CA PHE A 352 9.18 1.73 27.50
C PHE A 352 9.83 0.38 27.82
N GLY A 353 11.08 0.13 27.35
CA GLY A 353 11.77 -1.13 27.52
C GLY A 353 11.26 -2.26 26.62
N ILE A 354 10.35 -1.97 25.72
CA ILE A 354 9.81 -2.93 24.76
C ILE A 354 10.88 -3.20 23.71
N ARG A 355 11.22 -4.47 23.51
CA ARG A 355 12.17 -4.86 22.50
C ARG A 355 11.50 -4.93 21.13
N HIS A 356 11.94 -4.09 20.20
CA HIS A 356 11.54 -4.16 18.81
C HIS A 356 12.52 -5.06 18.05
N PRO A 357 12.08 -6.22 17.54
CA PRO A 357 12.95 -7.09 16.75
C PRO A 357 13.41 -6.38 15.49
N LYS A 358 14.72 -6.33 15.25
CA LYS A 358 15.28 -5.78 14.01
C LYS A 358 14.63 -6.43 12.79
N GLY A 359 14.17 -5.62 11.84
CA GLY A 359 13.54 -6.07 10.60
C GLY A 359 12.01 -6.13 10.63
N PHE A 360 11.36 -5.72 11.72
CA PHE A 360 9.90 -5.61 11.81
C PHE A 360 9.40 -4.16 11.79
N LEU A 361 10.30 -3.20 11.98
CA LEU A 361 9.98 -1.79 11.89
C LEU A 361 10.47 -1.22 10.56
N VAL A 362 9.77 -0.26 10.05
CA VAL A 362 10.11 0.51 8.84
C VAL A 362 10.24 1.98 9.20
N SER A 363 10.86 2.74 8.33
CA SER A 363 10.92 4.19 8.46
C SER A 363 9.52 4.80 8.48
N GLY A 364 9.36 5.91 9.16
CA GLY A 364 8.10 6.65 9.24
C GLY A 364 8.31 8.04 9.81
N LEU A 365 7.31 8.89 9.64
CA LEU A 365 7.31 10.23 10.21
C LEU A 365 6.63 10.23 11.59
N TYR A 366 7.18 11.05 12.49
CA TYR A 366 6.54 11.32 13.76
C TYR A 366 5.40 12.34 13.60
N GLU A 367 4.37 12.16 14.40
CA GLU A 367 3.36 13.18 14.59
C GLU A 367 3.95 14.38 15.35
N ASN A 368 3.25 15.50 15.31
CA ASN A 368 3.70 16.75 15.95
C ASN A 368 3.76 16.71 17.49
N ASP A 369 3.29 15.64 18.11
CA ASP A 369 3.44 15.37 19.54
C ASP A 369 4.70 14.54 19.86
N GLY A 370 5.50 14.19 18.85
CA GLY A 370 6.70 13.36 18.98
C GLY A 370 6.44 11.86 19.00
N SER A 371 5.19 11.43 18.80
CA SER A 371 4.87 10.02 18.56
C SER A 371 5.06 9.68 17.07
N MET A 372 5.46 8.46 16.76
CA MET A 372 5.56 8.01 15.39
C MET A 372 4.17 7.69 14.83
N ARG A 373 3.88 8.16 13.61
CA ARG A 373 2.62 7.87 12.93
C ARG A 373 2.39 6.37 12.73
N TYR A 374 3.47 5.62 12.53
CA TYR A 374 3.47 4.17 12.46
C TYR A 374 4.52 3.55 13.36
N ALA A 375 4.12 2.58 14.15
CA ALA A 375 5.03 1.79 14.98
C ALA A 375 5.83 0.76 14.18
N GLY A 376 5.73 0.78 12.88
CA GLY A 376 6.32 -0.20 11.97
C GLY A 376 5.31 -1.18 11.44
N LEU A 377 5.77 -1.94 10.48
CA LEU A 377 4.99 -2.97 9.84
C LEU A 377 5.13 -4.27 10.62
N ARG A 378 4.07 -4.64 11.27
CA ARG A 378 4.03 -5.93 11.93
C ARG A 378 3.76 -7.02 10.91
N LYS A 379 4.21 -8.20 11.27
CA LYS A 379 4.07 -9.40 10.50
C LYS A 379 2.67 -9.56 9.94
N GLY A 380 2.62 -9.68 8.64
CA GLY A 380 1.45 -10.10 7.90
C GLY A 380 0.44 -9.04 7.58
N TYR A 381 0.57 -7.81 8.02
CA TYR A 381 -0.40 -6.74 7.72
C TYR A 381 -1.86 -7.15 7.86
N SER A 382 -2.12 -8.21 8.57
CA SER A 382 -3.40 -8.90 8.56
C SER A 382 -4.05 -8.82 9.94
N GLY A 383 -5.26 -8.27 9.95
CA GLY A 383 -6.16 -8.27 11.09
C GLY A 383 -6.48 -6.87 11.65
N PRO A 384 -7.62 -6.75 12.36
CA PRO A 384 -8.08 -5.51 13.01
C PRO A 384 -7.07 -4.90 13.98
N MET A 385 -6.24 -5.76 14.61
CA MET A 385 -5.17 -5.36 15.53
C MET A 385 -4.13 -4.44 14.91
N HIS A 386 -3.97 -4.48 13.61
CA HIS A 386 -2.96 -3.71 12.90
C HIS A 386 -3.12 -2.22 13.11
N ARG A 387 -4.32 -1.71 12.85
CA ARG A 387 -4.61 -0.29 13.01
C ARG A 387 -4.50 0.15 14.48
N ALA A 388 -5.07 -0.63 15.39
CA ALA A 388 -5.01 -0.33 16.82
C ALA A 388 -3.59 -0.35 17.36
N VAL A 389 -2.77 -1.30 16.91
CA VAL A 389 -1.37 -1.41 17.33
C VAL A 389 -0.50 -0.31 16.75
N LEU A 390 -0.72 0.06 15.48
CA LEU A 390 0.00 1.18 14.85
C LEU A 390 -0.30 2.49 15.55
N GLN A 391 -1.52 2.66 16.07
CA GLN A 391 -1.92 3.88 16.81
C GLN A 391 -1.48 3.89 18.29
N GLN A 392 -1.33 2.73 18.93
CA GLN A 392 -1.12 2.64 20.39
C GLN A 392 0.33 2.42 20.82
N SER A 393 1.19 1.91 19.95
CA SER A 393 2.54 1.47 20.32
C SER A 393 3.66 2.21 19.59
N ALA A 394 3.41 3.42 19.13
CA ALA A 394 4.44 4.22 18.49
C ALA A 394 5.56 4.54 19.48
N PRO A 395 6.82 4.21 19.17
CA PRO A 395 7.93 4.62 20.01
C PRO A 395 8.03 6.15 19.96
N THR A 396 8.24 6.77 21.10
CA THR A 396 8.52 8.20 21.17
C THR A 396 9.96 8.44 20.79
N ALA A 397 10.21 9.49 20.01
CA ALA A 397 11.57 9.94 19.71
C ALA A 397 12.28 10.32 21.01
N ASP A 398 13.44 9.71 21.24
CA ASP A 398 14.25 9.95 22.43
C ASP A 398 15.54 10.66 22.03
N LEU A 399 15.85 11.75 22.67
CA LEU A 399 17.00 12.57 22.33
C LEU A 399 18.33 11.82 22.45
N ARG A 400 18.40 10.78 23.28
CA ARG A 400 19.59 9.93 23.43
C ARG A 400 19.91 9.13 22.16
N SER A 401 18.93 8.94 21.30
CA SER A 401 19.01 8.12 20.08
C SER A 401 18.69 8.89 18.80
N MET A 402 18.61 10.21 18.85
CA MET A 402 18.32 11.03 17.68
C MET A 402 19.50 11.88 17.25
N GLU A 403 19.64 12.06 15.93
CA GLU A 403 20.48 13.08 15.34
C GLU A 403 19.63 14.26 14.92
N VAL A 404 20.18 15.44 14.99
CA VAL A 404 19.48 16.71 14.75
C VAL A 404 20.25 17.51 13.70
N CYS A 405 19.54 18.13 12.75
CA CYS A 405 20.16 18.97 11.72
C CYS A 405 20.79 20.21 12.30
N SER A 406 21.72 20.83 11.55
CA SER A 406 22.48 21.99 12.02
C SER A 406 21.60 23.18 12.40
N ALA A 407 20.57 23.48 11.61
CA ALA A 407 19.66 24.59 11.87
C ALA A 407 18.88 24.42 13.19
N LEU A 408 18.42 23.22 13.51
CA LEU A 408 17.79 22.95 14.81
C LEU A 408 18.81 22.94 15.95
N LYS A 409 20.03 22.45 15.72
CA LYS A 409 21.12 22.52 16.74
C LYS A 409 21.43 23.95 17.13
N GLU A 410 21.52 24.86 16.18
CA GLU A 410 21.76 26.28 16.45
C GLU A 410 20.58 26.93 17.18
N ARG A 411 19.37 26.71 16.68
CA ARG A 411 18.13 27.30 17.22
C ARG A 411 17.82 26.87 18.65
N TYR A 412 18.08 25.59 18.97
CA TYR A 412 17.72 24.96 20.24
C TYR A 412 18.97 24.49 21.03
N ALA A 413 20.12 25.16 20.87
CA ALA A 413 21.38 24.76 21.46
C ALA A 413 21.30 24.55 22.97
N GLN A 414 20.62 25.44 23.70
CA GLN A 414 20.45 25.36 25.14
C GLN A 414 19.60 24.16 25.54
N THR A 415 18.43 23.95 24.89
CA THR A 415 17.54 22.80 25.14
C THR A 415 18.26 21.47 24.91
N ILE A 416 19.03 21.38 23.81
CA ILE A 416 19.82 20.18 23.47
C ILE A 416 20.92 19.94 24.51
N ALA A 417 21.59 20.99 24.98
CA ALA A 417 22.62 20.87 26.00
C ALA A 417 22.04 20.38 27.34
N GLU A 418 20.94 20.99 27.79
CA GLU A 418 20.22 20.56 29.00
C GLU A 418 19.75 19.10 28.95
N LEU A 419 19.28 18.67 27.78
CA LEU A 419 18.85 17.28 27.56
C LEU A 419 20.04 16.30 27.57
N LYS A 420 21.16 16.68 26.96
CA LYS A 420 22.39 15.88 26.97
C LYS A 420 22.95 15.74 28.38
N GLU A 421 22.91 16.77 29.16
CA GLU A 421 23.34 16.77 30.57
C GLU A 421 22.44 15.85 31.41
N ALA A 422 21.12 15.94 31.23
CA ALA A 422 20.13 15.07 31.90
C ALA A 422 20.28 13.59 31.54
N CYS A 423 20.90 13.28 30.40
CA CYS A 423 21.15 11.92 29.94
C CYS A 423 22.48 11.31 30.39
N GLN A 424 23.30 12.03 31.16
CA GLN A 424 24.58 11.51 31.66
C GLN A 424 24.33 10.51 32.81
N GLY A 425 24.75 9.28 32.61
CA GLY A 425 24.62 8.20 33.59
C GLY A 425 23.42 7.26 33.35
N LEU A 426 23.14 6.41 34.34
CA LEU A 426 21.93 5.55 34.33
C LEU A 426 20.79 6.34 35.01
N PRO A 427 19.79 6.80 34.25
CA PRO A 427 18.73 7.61 34.79
C PRO A 427 17.80 6.80 35.70
N THR A 428 17.31 7.42 36.78
CA THR A 428 16.20 6.89 37.57
C THR A 428 14.89 6.96 36.78
N ALA A 429 13.87 6.23 37.18
CA ALA A 429 12.55 6.25 36.52
C ALA A 429 11.94 7.67 36.41
N ALA A 430 12.16 8.53 37.42
CA ALA A 430 11.71 9.92 37.38
C ALA A 430 12.51 10.77 36.37
N GLN A 431 13.80 10.54 36.24
CA GLN A 431 14.65 11.17 35.24
C GLN A 431 14.30 10.71 33.82
N GLU A 432 14.00 9.41 33.62
CA GLU A 432 13.51 8.85 32.37
C GLU A 432 12.23 9.57 31.91
N THR A 433 11.24 9.72 32.78
CA THR A 433 10.00 10.45 32.47
C THR A 433 10.26 11.90 32.05
N LYS A 434 11.19 12.58 32.74
CA LYS A 434 11.55 13.97 32.42
C LYS A 434 12.28 14.08 31.09
N ILE A 435 13.18 13.16 30.77
CA ILE A 435 13.88 13.10 29.46
C ILE A 435 12.88 12.90 28.35
N LEU A 436 11.94 11.96 28.52
CA LEU A 436 10.90 11.69 27.57
C LEU A 436 10.04 12.93 27.29
N GLN A 437 9.55 13.58 28.35
CA GLN A 437 8.71 14.77 28.23
C GLN A 437 9.45 15.89 27.47
N LYS A 438 10.71 16.17 27.82
CA LYS A 438 11.52 17.17 27.13
C LYS A 438 11.80 16.79 25.67
N SER A 439 12.03 15.50 25.37
CA SER A 439 12.18 15.01 23.98
C SER A 439 10.93 15.25 23.16
N MET A 440 9.76 14.98 23.72
CA MET A 440 8.46 15.25 23.07
C MET A 440 8.24 16.75 22.82
N GLU A 441 8.56 17.60 23.81
CA GLU A 441 8.47 19.05 23.65
C GLU A 441 9.38 19.55 22.52
N PHE A 442 10.62 19.07 22.47
CA PHE A 442 11.56 19.39 21.40
C PHE A 442 11.07 18.93 20.02
N CYS A 443 10.52 17.72 19.92
CA CYS A 443 9.94 17.22 18.67
C CYS A 443 8.77 18.09 18.19
N LYS A 444 7.89 18.53 19.10
CA LYS A 444 6.81 19.48 18.78
C LYS A 444 7.35 20.81 18.24
N GLU A 445 8.35 21.36 18.89
CA GLU A 445 8.97 22.61 18.43
C GLU A 445 9.63 22.46 17.06
N ALA A 446 10.32 21.34 16.80
CA ALA A 446 10.89 21.06 15.48
C ALA A 446 9.81 20.98 14.40
N THR A 447 8.70 20.32 14.68
CA THR A 447 7.57 20.20 13.75
C THR A 447 6.89 21.55 13.49
N VAL A 448 6.69 22.36 14.54
CA VAL A 448 6.18 23.74 14.40
C VAL A 448 7.12 24.61 13.55
N ALA A 449 8.42 24.34 13.62
CA ALA A 449 9.43 25.00 12.79
C ALA A 449 9.47 24.48 11.33
N GLY A 450 8.61 23.51 10.97
CA GLY A 450 8.47 22.97 9.62
C GLY A 450 9.39 21.79 9.31
N TYR A 451 10.02 21.17 10.30
CA TYR A 451 10.89 20.02 10.10
C TYR A 451 10.17 18.68 10.37
N GLY A 452 10.41 17.70 9.51
CA GLY A 452 10.00 16.33 9.73
C GLY A 452 10.91 15.59 10.72
N ILE A 453 10.38 14.56 11.36
CA ILE A 453 11.08 13.64 12.26
C ILE A 453 11.05 12.26 11.63
N LEU A 454 12.19 11.81 11.13
CA LEU A 454 12.33 10.50 10.51
C LEU A 454 12.73 9.46 11.57
N TRP A 455 11.94 8.41 11.69
CA TRP A 455 12.27 7.23 12.49
C TRP A 455 12.92 6.16 11.61
N ASP A 456 14.12 5.72 12.00
CA ASP A 456 14.86 4.64 11.32
C ASP A 456 15.18 3.51 12.31
N PRO A 457 14.41 2.43 12.29
CA PRO A 457 14.60 1.31 13.21
C PRO A 457 15.82 0.44 12.88
N GLN A 458 16.46 0.69 11.73
CA GLN A 458 17.60 -0.08 11.24
C GLN A 458 18.94 0.63 11.44
N ALA A 459 18.90 1.91 11.84
CA ALA A 459 20.10 2.75 12.03
C ALA A 459 20.97 2.31 13.21
#